data_0ed460ed670ee7daea5b664cc5fc569c
#
_entry.id   0ed460ed670ee7daea5b664cc5fc569c
#
_cell.length_a   1.000
_cell.length_b   1.000
_cell.length_c   1.000
_cell.angle_alpha   90.00
_cell.angle_beta   90.00
_cell.angle_gamma   90.00
#
_symmetry.space_group_name_H-M   'P 1'
#
loop_
_entity.id
_entity.type
_entity.pdbx_description
1 polymer ?
#
loop_
_entity_poly.entity_id
_entity_poly.type
_entity_poly.pdbx_seq_one_letter_code
_entity_poly.pdbx_strand_id
1 'polypeptide(L)'
;MQYRHATWGHAARRRAGKRRRHLVAISLLILLGWMYGFIWFIGVLKQPGKPAEITSDTAKSDAIVVFTGGSLRLEAGLALLVANKAPKLFVSGVHTSVGVRQLLRLSLQHPEAQGCCIDLGYAANDTRGNAVEAASWLQAEGRTALWLVTANYHM
;
A
#
# COMPACT_ATOMS: atom_id res chain seq x y z
N MET A 1 -31.59 14.52 74.03
CA MET A 1 -31.04 15.03 72.75
C MET A 1 -30.27 13.92 72.10
N GLN A 2 -30.84 13.27 71.05
CA GLN A 2 -30.15 12.17 70.31
C GLN A 2 -29.72 12.65 68.95
N TYR A 3 -28.42 12.53 68.67
CA TYR A 3 -27.77 12.91 67.47
C TYR A 3 -28.16 11.94 66.30
N ARG A 4 -28.92 12.42 65.33
CA ARG A 4 -29.11 11.76 64.04
C ARG A 4 -27.96 12.15 63.14
N HIS A 5 -26.82 11.47 63.24
CA HIS A 5 -25.70 11.69 62.32
C HIS A 5 -25.54 10.52 61.36
N ALA A 6 -25.51 10.87 60.08
CA ALA A 6 -24.74 10.23 59.04
C ALA A 6 -25.24 8.92 58.41
N THR A 7 -26.38 8.95 57.72
CA THR A 7 -26.68 7.89 56.75
C THR A 7 -26.62 8.35 55.27
N TRP A 8 -26.39 9.63 55.03
CA TRP A 8 -26.42 10.23 53.68
C TRP A 8 -25.17 9.96 52.84
N GLY A 9 -24.01 9.68 53.39
CA GLY A 9 -22.74 9.49 52.66
C GLY A 9 -22.62 8.17 51.90
N HIS A 10 -23.24 7.10 52.39
CA HIS A 10 -23.07 5.77 51.82
C HIS A 10 -23.87 5.54 50.52
N ALA A 11 -25.03 6.16 50.38
CA ALA A 11 -25.86 6.05 49.17
C ALA A 11 -25.26 6.81 47.98
N ALA A 12 -24.67 8.00 48.23
CA ALA A 12 -24.00 8.77 47.19
C ALA A 12 -22.74 8.10 46.67
N ARG A 13 -21.92 7.50 47.54
CA ARG A 13 -20.72 6.72 47.15
C ARG A 13 -21.08 5.47 46.34
N ARG A 14 -22.15 4.77 46.65
CA ARG A 14 -22.61 3.60 45.91
C ARG A 14 -23.12 3.96 44.50
N ARG A 15 -23.79 5.10 44.34
CA ARG A 15 -24.24 5.62 43.03
C ARG A 15 -23.07 6.07 42.15
N ALA A 16 -22.06 6.73 42.72
CA ALA A 16 -20.84 7.12 42.02
C ALA A 16 -20.05 5.91 41.52
N GLY A 17 -19.93 4.84 42.33
CA GLY A 17 -19.27 3.60 41.95
C GLY A 17 -19.98 2.86 40.80
N LYS A 18 -21.33 2.84 40.80
CA LYS A 18 -22.09 2.26 39.68
C LYS A 18 -21.90 3.06 38.38
N ARG A 19 -22.01 4.39 38.42
CA ARG A 19 -21.76 5.26 37.27
C ARG A 19 -20.35 5.06 36.68
N ARG A 20 -19.33 5.00 37.55
CA ARG A 20 -17.95 4.75 37.11
C ARG A 20 -17.80 3.38 36.42
N ARG A 21 -18.43 2.34 36.96
CA ARG A 21 -18.43 1.00 36.31
C ARG A 21 -19.11 1.02 34.96
N HIS A 22 -20.24 1.70 34.83
CA HIS A 22 -20.90 1.83 33.51
C HIS A 22 -20.05 2.61 32.50
N LEU A 23 -19.41 3.71 32.93
CA LEU A 23 -18.52 4.50 32.07
C LEU A 23 -17.32 3.65 31.61
N VAL A 24 -16.69 2.90 32.53
CA VAL A 24 -15.59 1.99 32.19
C VAL A 24 -16.05 0.88 31.23
N ALA A 25 -17.22 0.29 31.46
CA ALA A 25 -17.77 -0.73 30.58
C ALA A 25 -18.05 -0.19 29.17
N ILE A 26 -18.64 1.02 29.08
CA ILE A 26 -18.90 1.69 27.79
C ILE A 26 -17.57 1.99 27.07
N SER A 27 -16.58 2.53 27.79
CA SER A 27 -15.26 2.82 27.21
C SER A 27 -14.56 1.55 26.68
N LEU A 28 -14.68 0.44 27.42
CA LEU A 28 -14.15 -0.86 26.98
C LEU A 28 -14.86 -1.38 25.74
N LEU A 29 -16.18 -1.25 25.67
CA LEU A 29 -16.96 -1.66 24.49
C LEU A 29 -16.59 -0.83 23.25
N ILE A 30 -16.41 0.48 23.41
CA ILE A 30 -15.97 1.37 22.33
C ILE A 30 -14.56 0.98 21.87
N LEU A 31 -13.64 0.72 22.81
CA LEU A 31 -12.27 0.31 22.48
C LEU A 31 -12.24 -1.04 21.73
N LEU A 32 -13.02 -2.02 22.20
CA LEU A 32 -13.14 -3.32 21.55
C LEU A 32 -13.75 -3.19 20.15
N GLY A 33 -14.79 -2.38 19.98
CA GLY A 33 -15.40 -2.09 18.68
C GLY A 33 -14.40 -1.43 17.74
N TRP A 34 -13.62 -0.47 18.23
CA TRP A 34 -12.57 0.19 17.45
C TRP A 34 -11.44 -0.77 17.06
N MET A 35 -10.97 -1.61 18.00
CA MET A 35 -9.96 -2.64 17.71
C MET A 35 -10.46 -3.67 16.68
N TYR A 36 -11.70 -4.12 16.82
CA TYR A 36 -12.30 -5.03 15.85
C TYR A 36 -12.35 -4.40 14.45
N GLY A 37 -12.85 -3.16 14.36
CA GLY A 37 -12.86 -2.41 13.09
C GLY A 37 -11.47 -2.22 12.49
N PHE A 38 -10.46 -1.94 13.33
CA PHE A 38 -9.08 -1.79 12.90
C PHE A 38 -8.47 -3.11 12.37
N ILE A 39 -8.70 -4.22 13.07
CA ILE A 39 -8.24 -5.54 12.63
C ILE A 39 -8.93 -5.94 11.33
N TRP A 40 -10.23 -5.71 11.23
CA TRP A 40 -10.99 -5.95 10.00
C TRP A 40 -10.44 -5.11 8.84
N PHE A 41 -10.20 -3.83 9.06
CA PHE A 41 -9.62 -2.90 8.08
C PHE A 41 -8.25 -3.39 7.58
N ILE A 42 -7.35 -3.78 8.51
CA ILE A 42 -6.05 -4.37 8.13
C ILE A 42 -6.24 -5.66 7.34
N GLY A 43 -7.22 -6.49 7.69
CA GLY A 43 -7.54 -7.71 6.95
C GLY A 43 -7.98 -7.44 5.51
N VAL A 44 -8.78 -6.39 5.30
CA VAL A 44 -9.20 -5.96 3.96
C VAL A 44 -8.02 -5.41 3.16
N LEU A 45 -7.15 -4.61 3.79
CA LEU A 45 -5.95 -4.08 3.12
C LEU A 45 -4.93 -5.16 2.77
N LYS A 46 -4.84 -6.21 3.58
CA LYS A 46 -3.94 -7.35 3.34
C LYS A 46 -4.43 -8.34 2.31
N GLN A 47 -5.63 -8.18 1.76
CA GLN A 47 -5.96 -8.96 0.58
C GLN A 47 -5.06 -8.43 -0.56
N PRO A 48 -3.94 -9.10 -0.87
CA PRO A 48 -3.25 -8.81 -2.12
C PRO A 48 -4.33 -9.06 -3.18
N GLY A 49 -4.69 -8.03 -3.93
CA GLY A 49 -5.36 -8.28 -5.19
C GLY A 49 -4.57 -9.42 -5.80
N LYS A 50 -5.23 -10.54 -6.14
CA LYS A 50 -4.53 -11.67 -6.76
C LYS A 50 -3.56 -11.05 -7.75
N PRO A 51 -2.23 -11.28 -7.66
CA PRO A 51 -1.32 -10.82 -8.69
C PRO A 51 -1.98 -11.24 -9.99
N ALA A 52 -2.18 -10.31 -10.91
CA ALA A 52 -2.78 -10.67 -12.19
C ALA A 52 -2.03 -11.92 -12.63
N GLU A 53 -2.73 -13.04 -12.66
CA GLU A 53 -2.11 -14.33 -12.93
C GLU A 53 -1.47 -14.17 -14.31
N ILE A 54 -0.14 -14.07 -14.34
CA ILE A 54 0.62 -13.89 -15.58
C ILE A 54 0.52 -15.23 -16.30
N THR A 55 -0.65 -15.49 -16.85
CA THR A 55 -0.88 -16.66 -17.68
C THR A 55 -0.26 -16.40 -19.05
N SER A 56 0.10 -17.47 -19.76
CA SER A 56 0.58 -17.39 -21.13
C SER A 56 -0.39 -16.63 -22.04
N ASP A 57 -1.66 -16.61 -21.69
CA ASP A 57 -2.76 -15.96 -22.44
C ASP A 57 -2.93 -14.44 -22.11
N THR A 58 -2.14 -13.91 -21.18
CA THR A 58 -2.17 -12.47 -20.88
C THR A 58 -1.68 -11.68 -22.09
N ALA A 59 -2.48 -10.74 -22.58
CA ALA A 59 -2.17 -9.95 -23.77
C ALA A 59 -0.79 -9.27 -23.68
N LYS A 60 -0.08 -9.17 -24.80
CA LYS A 60 1.14 -8.37 -24.91
C LYS A 60 0.78 -6.88 -24.92
N SER A 61 1.64 -6.07 -24.36
CA SER A 61 1.51 -4.61 -24.34
C SER A 61 2.80 -3.97 -24.88
N ASP A 62 2.76 -2.67 -25.15
CA ASP A 62 3.93 -1.94 -25.66
C ASP A 62 4.95 -1.65 -24.56
N ALA A 63 4.49 -1.50 -23.33
CA ALA A 63 5.33 -1.16 -22.19
C ALA A 63 4.79 -1.74 -20.88
N ILE A 64 5.66 -1.84 -19.87
CA ILE A 64 5.32 -2.05 -18.48
C ILE A 64 5.71 -0.79 -17.72
N VAL A 65 4.83 -0.25 -16.90
CA VAL A 65 5.08 0.91 -16.05
C VAL A 65 4.90 0.51 -14.59
N VAL A 66 5.91 0.77 -13.76
CA VAL A 66 5.89 0.50 -12.33
C VAL A 66 5.95 1.82 -11.57
N PHE A 67 4.98 2.08 -10.70
CA PHE A 67 5.05 3.19 -9.76
C PHE A 67 5.78 2.76 -8.50
N THR A 68 6.85 3.47 -8.13
CA THR A 68 7.64 3.17 -6.93
C THR A 68 6.84 3.28 -5.63
N GLY A 69 7.42 2.81 -4.51
CA GLY A 69 6.85 2.84 -3.17
C GLY A 69 6.55 1.45 -2.57
N GLY A 70 7.04 0.36 -3.18
CA GLY A 70 6.99 -1.00 -2.62
C GLY A 70 7.78 -2.00 -3.46
N SER A 71 8.55 -2.87 -2.80
CA SER A 71 9.39 -3.89 -3.45
C SER A 71 8.61 -4.87 -4.31
N LEU A 72 7.45 -5.32 -3.83
CA LEU A 72 6.61 -6.29 -4.56
C LEU A 72 6.12 -5.77 -5.91
N ARG A 73 5.97 -4.45 -6.08
CA ARG A 73 5.59 -3.86 -7.37
C ARG A 73 6.71 -3.97 -8.40
N LEU A 74 7.93 -3.71 -7.97
CA LEU A 74 9.09 -3.86 -8.83
C LEU A 74 9.26 -5.32 -9.26
N GLU A 75 9.15 -6.26 -8.34
CA GLU A 75 9.21 -7.69 -8.63
C GLU A 75 8.14 -8.12 -9.65
N ALA A 76 6.89 -7.66 -9.47
CA ALA A 76 5.81 -7.92 -10.41
C ALA A 76 6.08 -7.34 -11.81
N GLY A 77 6.61 -6.12 -11.88
CA GLY A 77 7.01 -5.49 -13.16
C GLY A 77 8.13 -6.25 -13.86
N LEU A 78 9.15 -6.68 -13.11
CA LEU A 78 10.24 -7.49 -13.64
C LEU A 78 9.77 -8.87 -14.09
N ALA A 79 8.87 -9.51 -13.36
CA ALA A 79 8.27 -10.78 -13.77
C ALA A 79 7.51 -10.66 -15.09
N LEU A 80 6.77 -9.56 -15.31
CA LEU A 80 6.12 -9.28 -16.59
C LEU A 80 7.14 -9.09 -17.72
N LEU A 81 8.25 -8.40 -17.45
CA LEU A 81 9.31 -8.19 -18.44
C LEU A 81 9.99 -9.52 -18.82
N VAL A 82 10.33 -10.36 -17.83
CA VAL A 82 10.89 -11.70 -18.05
C VAL A 82 9.94 -12.60 -18.83
N ALA A 83 8.64 -12.50 -18.55
CA ALA A 83 7.60 -13.20 -19.27
C ALA A 83 7.34 -12.66 -20.70
N ASN A 84 8.16 -11.69 -21.18
CA ASN A 84 8.03 -11.05 -22.50
C ASN A 84 6.62 -10.45 -22.76
N LYS A 85 5.97 -9.91 -21.72
CA LYS A 85 4.65 -9.26 -21.84
C LYS A 85 4.73 -7.86 -22.42
N ALA A 86 5.91 -7.24 -22.37
CA ALA A 86 6.26 -6.02 -23.09
C ALA A 86 7.79 -5.95 -23.30
N PRO A 87 8.26 -5.20 -24.32
CA PRO A 87 9.68 -5.08 -24.62
C PRO A 87 10.44 -4.13 -23.69
N LYS A 88 9.75 -3.24 -22.97
CA LYS A 88 10.37 -2.26 -22.07
C LYS A 88 9.61 -2.13 -20.76
N LEU A 89 10.38 -1.85 -19.70
CA LEU A 89 9.92 -1.55 -18.37
C LEU A 89 10.33 -0.12 -17.99
N PHE A 90 9.39 0.70 -17.57
CA PHE A 90 9.65 2.03 -17.01
C PHE A 90 9.32 2.02 -15.51
N VAL A 91 10.24 2.47 -14.68
CA VAL A 91 10.06 2.60 -13.23
C VAL A 91 10.03 4.08 -12.87
N SER A 92 8.86 4.61 -12.54
CA SER A 92 8.66 6.02 -12.21
C SER A 92 8.87 6.29 -10.72
N GLY A 93 9.37 7.49 -10.39
CA GLY A 93 9.57 7.96 -9.01
C GLY A 93 10.75 7.29 -8.30
N VAL A 94 11.79 6.95 -9.03
CA VAL A 94 13.03 6.40 -8.46
C VAL A 94 13.87 7.51 -7.84
N HIS A 95 14.49 7.26 -6.69
CA HIS A 95 15.39 8.23 -6.10
C HIS A 95 16.62 8.42 -7.00
N THR A 96 17.09 9.68 -7.16
CA THR A 96 18.18 10.07 -8.07
C THR A 96 19.50 9.33 -7.86
N SER A 97 19.74 8.80 -6.66
CA SER A 97 20.94 8.01 -6.34
C SER A 97 20.84 6.53 -6.79
N VAL A 98 19.67 6.06 -7.24
CA VAL A 98 19.43 4.64 -7.55
C VAL A 98 19.54 4.43 -9.05
N GLY A 99 20.51 3.64 -9.46
CA GLY A 99 20.64 3.19 -10.86
C GLY A 99 20.00 1.82 -11.11
N VAL A 100 19.83 1.47 -12.38
CA VAL A 100 19.22 0.18 -12.83
C VAL A 100 19.86 -1.03 -12.13
N ARG A 101 21.18 -1.10 -12.07
CA ARG A 101 21.90 -2.22 -11.41
C ARG A 101 21.59 -2.33 -9.92
N GLN A 102 21.45 -1.22 -9.22
CA GLN A 102 21.10 -1.20 -7.81
C GLN A 102 19.64 -1.63 -7.60
N LEU A 103 18.74 -1.15 -8.45
CA LEU A 103 17.33 -1.52 -8.44
C LEU A 103 17.14 -3.03 -8.66
N LEU A 104 17.86 -3.62 -9.62
CA LEU A 104 17.84 -5.06 -9.88
C LEU A 104 18.39 -5.89 -8.71
N ARG A 105 19.43 -5.41 -8.03
CA ARG A 105 19.94 -6.08 -6.81
C ARG A 105 18.93 -6.09 -5.68
N LEU A 106 18.15 -5.02 -5.53
CA LEU A 106 17.10 -4.94 -4.50
C LEU A 106 15.93 -5.88 -4.78
N SER A 107 15.69 -6.21 -6.04
CA SER A 107 14.62 -7.14 -6.46
C SER A 107 15.03 -8.60 -6.54
N LEU A 108 16.26 -8.96 -6.11
CA LEU A 108 16.81 -10.33 -6.14
C LEU A 108 16.80 -10.98 -7.54
N GLN A 109 16.56 -10.23 -8.61
CA GLN A 109 16.58 -10.70 -9.99
C GLN A 109 18.01 -10.64 -10.58
N HIS A 110 18.28 -11.46 -11.61
CA HIS A 110 19.56 -11.44 -12.30
C HIS A 110 19.79 -10.13 -13.07
N PRO A 111 20.74 -9.28 -12.63
CA PRO A 111 20.85 -7.91 -13.13
C PRO A 111 21.30 -7.82 -14.59
N GLU A 112 22.01 -8.83 -15.09
CA GLU A 112 22.68 -8.76 -16.40
C GLU A 112 21.74 -9.00 -17.58
N ALA A 113 20.69 -9.80 -17.40
CA ALA A 113 19.79 -10.21 -18.48
C ALA A 113 18.76 -9.13 -18.87
N GLN A 114 18.56 -8.07 -18.06
CA GLN A 114 17.41 -7.16 -18.18
C GLN A 114 17.75 -5.68 -18.19
N GLY A 115 19.01 -5.32 -18.00
CA GLY A 115 19.45 -3.92 -17.91
C GLY A 115 19.22 -3.11 -19.17
N CYS A 116 19.18 -3.76 -20.33
CA CYS A 116 18.95 -3.12 -21.64
C CYS A 116 17.57 -2.48 -21.81
N CYS A 117 16.59 -3.00 -21.05
CA CYS A 117 15.16 -2.80 -21.34
C CYS A 117 14.42 -2.12 -20.20
N ILE A 118 15.16 -1.51 -19.26
CA ILE A 118 14.66 -0.83 -18.08
C ILE A 118 15.06 0.64 -18.10
N ASP A 119 14.07 1.52 -18.11
CA ASP A 119 14.24 2.95 -18.00
C ASP A 119 13.78 3.43 -16.62
N LEU A 120 14.46 4.43 -16.05
CA LEU A 120 14.17 4.99 -14.72
C LEU A 120 13.73 6.45 -14.83
N GLY A 121 12.61 6.77 -14.17
CA GLY A 121 12.11 8.12 -13.99
C GLY A 121 12.46 8.66 -12.59
N TYR A 122 12.95 9.87 -12.53
CA TYR A 122 13.45 10.53 -11.30
C TYR A 122 12.71 11.81 -10.94
N ALA A 123 11.73 12.22 -11.76
CA ALA A 123 11.06 13.51 -11.57
C ALA A 123 9.84 13.42 -10.64
N ALA A 124 9.26 12.24 -10.47
CA ALA A 124 8.06 12.07 -9.70
C ALA A 124 8.34 11.94 -8.19
N ASN A 125 7.58 12.71 -7.38
CA ASN A 125 7.66 12.67 -5.91
C ASN A 125 6.35 12.17 -5.27
N ASP A 126 5.30 11.99 -6.06
CA ASP A 126 3.98 11.52 -5.61
C ASP A 126 3.29 10.69 -6.71
N THR A 127 2.11 10.15 -6.43
CA THR A 127 1.36 9.32 -7.37
C THR A 127 0.94 10.08 -8.63
N ARG A 128 0.62 11.36 -8.52
CA ARG A 128 0.27 12.21 -9.67
C ARG A 128 1.50 12.46 -10.53
N GLY A 129 2.63 12.76 -9.90
CA GLY A 129 3.93 12.90 -10.58
C GLY A 129 4.31 11.63 -11.32
N ASN A 130 4.13 10.45 -10.72
CA ASN A 130 4.35 9.17 -11.38
C ASN A 130 3.51 9.01 -12.65
N ALA A 131 2.24 9.41 -12.61
CA ALA A 131 1.36 9.33 -13.77
C ALA A 131 1.80 10.28 -14.89
N VAL A 132 2.18 11.51 -14.56
CA VAL A 132 2.68 12.53 -15.51
C VAL A 132 3.99 12.08 -16.13
N GLU A 133 4.93 11.60 -15.32
CA GLU A 133 6.23 11.11 -15.78
C GLU A 133 6.08 9.91 -16.71
N ALA A 134 5.22 8.94 -16.34
CA ALA A 134 4.91 7.78 -17.17
C ALA A 134 4.27 8.17 -18.50
N ALA A 135 3.32 9.10 -18.50
CA ALA A 135 2.69 9.60 -19.72
C ALA A 135 3.69 10.28 -20.65
N SER A 136 4.59 11.09 -20.10
CA SER A 136 5.64 11.77 -20.87
C SER A 136 6.62 10.76 -21.48
N TRP A 137 7.03 9.74 -20.73
CA TRP A 137 7.89 8.68 -21.24
C TRP A 137 7.21 7.85 -22.34
N LEU A 138 5.93 7.48 -22.15
CA LEU A 138 5.17 6.75 -23.17
C LEU A 138 5.06 7.54 -24.48
N GLN A 139 4.80 8.84 -24.40
CA GLN A 139 4.77 9.73 -25.56
C GLN A 139 6.12 9.78 -26.28
N ALA A 140 7.21 9.93 -25.54
CA ALA A 140 8.57 10.00 -26.08
C ALA A 140 8.97 8.70 -26.79
N GLU A 141 8.51 7.55 -26.28
CA GLU A 141 8.77 6.22 -26.83
C GLU A 141 7.75 5.80 -27.91
N GLY A 142 6.74 6.63 -28.18
CA GLY A 142 5.69 6.33 -29.19
C GLY A 142 4.83 5.12 -28.81
N ARG A 143 4.58 4.89 -27.51
CA ARG A 143 3.84 3.73 -27.00
C ARG A 143 2.44 4.11 -26.58
N THR A 144 1.48 3.23 -26.84
CA THR A 144 0.04 3.50 -26.65
C THR A 144 -0.62 2.56 -25.64
N ALA A 145 -0.07 1.36 -25.47
CA ALA A 145 -0.61 0.35 -24.56
C ALA A 145 0.40 0.01 -23.46
N LEU A 146 -0.05 -0.09 -22.22
CA LEU A 146 0.83 -0.39 -21.09
C LEU A 146 0.21 -1.36 -20.08
N TRP A 147 1.06 -2.10 -19.40
CA TRP A 147 0.78 -2.75 -18.13
C TRP A 147 1.14 -1.81 -17.01
N LEU A 148 0.15 -1.35 -16.22
CA LEU A 148 0.40 -0.54 -15.03
C LEU A 148 0.50 -1.42 -13.79
N VAL A 149 1.65 -1.37 -13.12
CA VAL A 149 1.89 -2.05 -11.85
C VAL A 149 1.89 -1.01 -10.74
N THR A 150 0.82 -0.99 -9.97
CA THR A 150 0.64 -0.10 -8.82
C THR A 150 -0.03 -0.85 -7.67
N ALA A 151 -0.24 -0.19 -6.52
CA ALA A 151 -1.00 -0.79 -5.43
C ALA A 151 -2.50 -0.62 -5.69
N ASN A 152 -3.30 -1.59 -5.22
CA ASN A 152 -4.76 -1.59 -5.36
C ASN A 152 -5.46 -0.37 -4.74
N TYR A 153 -4.83 0.27 -3.74
CA TYR A 153 -5.35 1.50 -3.12
C TYR A 153 -4.99 2.79 -3.88
N HIS A 154 -4.34 2.68 -5.03
CA HIS A 154 -4.03 3.79 -5.95
C HIS A 154 -4.83 3.72 -7.27
N MET A 155 -5.71 2.74 -7.38
CA MET A 155 -6.60 2.57 -8.55
C MET A 155 -7.97 3.17 -8.30
#